data_e4a92f2897dca231db4b1f96e80be741
#
_entry.id   e4a92f2897dca231db4b1f96e80be741
#
_cell.length_a   1.000
_cell.length_b   1.000
_cell.length_c   1.000
_cell.angle_alpha   90.00
_cell.angle_beta   90.00
_cell.angle_gamma   90.00
#
_symmetry.space_group_name_H-M   'P 1'
#
loop_
_entity.id
_entity.type
_entity.pdbx_description
1 polymer ?
#
loop_
_entity_poly.entity_id
_entity_poly.type
_entity_poly.pdbx_seq_one_letter_code
_entity_poly.pdbx_strand_id
1 'polypeptide(L)'
;MMTKPGLALPNLGNTHPVYTGSNSLSPFHECYANKNTILRLAAGRFFAHYNGEDIQQAYWALRNRAALFDVPERPLEISGPDVVEFLNRIFTRNSDKLKVGSGHYTLACTHQGGLFMDGILFRLDDKKYWFVHPDGDLDTWFLAHKHNYNVSISDPQSRVLQLQGPKSLAV
;
A
#
# COMPACT_ATOMS: atom_id res chain seq x y z
N MET A 1 15.46 25.09 -2.75
CA MET A 1 14.65 24.26 -1.85
C MET A 1 13.29 24.95 -1.73
N MET A 2 12.32 24.54 -2.54
CA MET A 2 10.99 25.18 -2.54
C MET A 2 10.20 24.62 -1.35
N THR A 3 9.95 25.44 -0.35
CA THR A 3 8.95 25.15 0.69
C THR A 3 7.58 25.13 0.02
N LYS A 4 6.97 23.95 -0.06
CA LYS A 4 5.55 23.87 -0.43
C LYS A 4 4.75 24.71 0.57
N PRO A 5 3.75 25.51 0.14
CA PRO A 5 2.93 26.28 1.04
C PRO A 5 2.32 25.31 2.05
N GLY A 6 2.42 25.70 3.33
CA GLY A 6 2.02 24.83 4.44
C GLY A 6 0.58 24.36 4.28
N LEU A 7 0.41 23.07 4.11
CA LEU A 7 -0.88 22.42 4.38
C LEU A 7 -1.20 22.70 5.84
N ALA A 8 -2.23 23.50 6.08
CA ALA A 8 -2.83 23.62 7.39
C ALA A 8 -3.44 22.24 7.69
N LEU A 9 -2.72 21.41 8.46
CA LEU A 9 -3.29 20.17 8.95
C LEU A 9 -4.52 20.51 9.78
N PRO A 10 -5.66 19.86 9.53
CA PRO A 10 -6.86 20.10 10.28
C PRO A 10 -6.61 19.82 11.76
N ASN A 11 -7.26 20.56 12.59
CA ASN A 11 -7.12 20.59 14.04
C ASN A 11 -7.07 19.17 14.64
N LEU A 12 -5.89 18.68 14.97
CA LEU A 12 -5.67 17.39 15.62
C LEU A 12 -5.81 17.49 17.16
N GLY A 13 -6.55 18.47 17.64
CA GLY A 13 -6.65 18.79 19.07
C GLY A 13 -5.30 19.30 19.59
N ASN A 14 -4.89 18.84 20.78
CA ASN A 14 -3.63 19.23 21.40
C ASN A 14 -2.41 18.44 20.89
N THR A 15 -2.58 17.64 19.84
CA THR A 15 -1.47 16.89 19.23
C THR A 15 -0.88 17.66 18.06
N HIS A 16 0.42 17.95 18.12
CA HIS A 16 1.15 18.49 16.99
C HIS A 16 1.72 17.32 16.16
N PRO A 17 1.37 17.18 14.88
CA PRO A 17 2.00 16.18 14.05
C PRO A 17 3.49 16.51 13.91
N VAL A 18 4.33 15.59 14.33
CA VAL A 18 5.77 15.67 14.03
C VAL A 18 5.95 15.24 12.58
N TYR A 19 6.17 16.22 11.71
CA TYR A 19 6.47 15.96 10.30
C TYR A 19 7.93 15.52 10.19
N THR A 20 8.17 14.23 10.06
CA THR A 20 9.48 13.73 9.63
C THR A 20 9.49 13.71 8.10
N GLY A 21 10.57 14.16 7.46
CA GLY A 21 10.66 14.24 6.00
C GLY A 21 10.51 12.91 5.25
N SER A 22 10.36 11.80 5.96
CA SER A 22 10.11 10.46 5.43
C SER A 22 8.62 10.13 5.22
N ASN A 23 7.70 10.93 5.80
CA ASN A 23 6.27 10.67 5.71
C ASN A 23 5.61 11.62 4.70
N SER A 24 4.73 11.11 3.87
CA SER A 24 4.02 11.87 2.85
C SER A 24 2.52 11.77 3.01
N LEU A 25 1.81 12.82 2.59
CA LEU A 25 0.36 12.74 2.41
C LEU A 25 0.02 11.88 1.20
N SER A 26 -1.17 11.29 1.21
CA SER A 26 -1.75 10.69 0.02
C SER A 26 -1.83 11.72 -1.12
N PRO A 27 -1.57 11.34 -2.37
CA PRO A 27 -1.77 12.24 -3.50
C PRO A 27 -3.24 12.65 -3.70
N PHE A 28 -4.17 11.88 -3.11
CA PHE A 28 -5.60 12.14 -3.15
C PHE A 28 -6.09 13.02 -1.99
N HIS A 29 -5.21 13.39 -1.07
CA HIS A 29 -5.56 14.14 0.15
C HIS A 29 -6.37 15.39 -0.15
N GLU A 30 -5.96 16.18 -1.14
CA GLU A 30 -6.64 17.42 -1.51
C GLU A 30 -8.05 17.19 -2.09
N CYS A 31 -8.36 15.97 -2.55
CA CYS A 31 -9.67 15.65 -3.12
C CYS A 31 -10.75 15.45 -2.05
N TYR A 32 -10.36 15.09 -0.82
CA TYR A 32 -11.32 14.75 0.24
C TYR A 32 -11.11 15.52 1.54
N ALA A 33 -9.93 16.06 1.80
CA ALA A 33 -9.58 16.66 3.08
C ALA A 33 -10.46 17.87 3.41
N ASN A 34 -10.91 17.95 4.65
CA ASN A 34 -11.68 19.05 5.19
C ASN A 34 -11.31 19.29 6.66
N LYS A 35 -11.97 20.27 7.31
CA LYS A 35 -11.69 20.64 8.72
C LYS A 35 -11.89 19.52 9.75
N ASN A 36 -12.61 18.47 9.39
CA ASN A 36 -12.90 17.32 10.27
C ASN A 36 -12.00 16.12 9.97
N THR A 37 -11.13 16.20 8.97
CA THR A 37 -10.26 15.07 8.57
C THR A 37 -9.30 14.74 9.69
N ILE A 38 -9.35 13.48 10.14
CA ILE A 38 -8.39 12.89 11.07
C ILE A 38 -7.49 11.97 10.26
N LEU A 39 -6.18 12.23 10.33
CA LEU A 39 -5.19 11.43 9.62
C LEU A 39 -4.63 10.32 10.51
N ARG A 40 -4.29 9.21 9.89
CA ARG A 40 -3.53 8.11 10.47
C ARG A 40 -2.26 7.89 9.66
N LEU A 41 -1.21 7.46 10.32
CA LEU A 41 0.05 7.08 9.68
C LEU A 41 0.11 5.55 9.53
N ALA A 42 0.36 5.08 8.32
CA ALA A 42 0.75 3.71 8.02
C ALA A 42 1.61 3.68 6.75
N ALA A 43 2.53 2.73 6.65
CA ALA A 43 3.44 2.55 5.51
C ALA A 43 4.18 3.85 5.09
N GLY A 44 4.54 4.71 6.06
CA GLY A 44 5.21 5.99 5.80
C GLY A 44 4.30 7.06 5.17
N ARG A 45 2.98 6.90 5.21
CA ARG A 45 2.01 7.84 4.65
C ARG A 45 0.93 8.22 5.64
N PHE A 46 0.49 9.48 5.53
CA PHE A 46 -0.75 9.94 6.16
C PHE A 46 -1.91 9.70 5.20
N PHE A 47 -2.95 9.06 5.71
CA PHE A 47 -4.22 8.87 5.00
C PHE A 47 -5.39 9.15 5.93
N ALA A 48 -6.59 9.37 5.38
CA ALA A 48 -7.76 9.66 6.17
C ALA A 48 -8.21 8.42 6.95
N HIS A 49 -8.24 8.55 8.27
CA HIS A 49 -8.88 7.59 9.16
C HIS A 49 -10.37 7.90 9.33
N TYR A 50 -10.70 9.19 9.31
CA TYR A 50 -12.05 9.71 9.43
C TYR A 50 -12.10 11.07 8.74
N ASN A 51 -13.18 11.38 8.06
CA ASN A 51 -13.30 12.59 7.26
C ASN A 51 -14.53 13.44 7.60
N GLY A 52 -15.11 13.24 8.80
CA GLY A 52 -16.29 13.97 9.26
C GLY A 52 -17.61 13.40 8.76
N GLU A 53 -17.60 12.24 8.11
CA GLU A 53 -18.80 11.56 7.62
C GLU A 53 -19.63 10.95 8.76
N ASP A 54 -20.93 10.77 8.51
CA ASP A 54 -21.78 9.96 9.37
C ASP A 54 -21.37 8.47 9.22
N ILE A 55 -20.82 7.88 10.27
CA ILE A 55 -20.29 6.52 10.28
C ILE A 55 -21.36 5.49 9.91
N GLN A 56 -22.62 5.68 10.36
CA GLN A 56 -23.72 4.77 10.01
C GLN A 56 -24.05 4.85 8.52
N GLN A 57 -24.14 6.05 7.96
CA GLN A 57 -24.39 6.24 6.54
C GLN A 57 -23.25 5.67 5.68
N ALA A 58 -22.00 5.91 6.09
CA ALA A 58 -20.81 5.37 5.43
C ALA A 58 -20.82 3.82 5.45
N TYR A 59 -21.12 3.21 6.58
CA TYR A 59 -21.25 1.76 6.72
C TYR A 59 -22.32 1.20 5.77
N TRP A 60 -23.53 1.80 5.76
CA TRP A 60 -24.62 1.31 4.90
C TRP A 60 -24.36 1.62 3.41
N ALA A 61 -23.61 2.67 3.09
CA ALA A 61 -23.15 2.90 1.74
C ALA A 61 -22.24 1.77 1.25
N LEU A 62 -21.29 1.35 2.08
CA LEU A 62 -20.42 0.21 1.79
C LEU A 62 -21.22 -1.11 1.63
N ARG A 63 -22.24 -1.33 2.46
CA ARG A 63 -23.01 -2.58 2.44
C ARG A 63 -24.03 -2.66 1.30
N ASN A 64 -24.59 -1.55 0.87
CA ASN A 64 -25.75 -1.51 -0.06
C ASN A 64 -25.44 -0.80 -1.40
N ARG A 65 -24.34 -0.07 -1.47
CA ARG A 65 -23.95 0.74 -2.65
C ARG A 65 -22.47 0.49 -2.99
N ALA A 66 -21.67 1.54 -2.93
CA ALA A 66 -20.24 1.50 -3.09
C ALA A 66 -19.59 2.58 -2.20
N ALA A 67 -18.37 2.34 -1.77
CA ALA A 67 -17.53 3.30 -1.06
C ALA A 67 -16.11 3.26 -1.62
N LEU A 68 -15.51 4.45 -1.75
CA LEU A 68 -14.13 4.62 -2.20
C LEU A 68 -13.26 4.96 -0.99
N PHE A 69 -12.15 4.25 -0.85
CA PHE A 69 -11.19 4.43 0.22
C PHE A 69 -9.82 4.81 -0.35
N ASP A 70 -9.22 5.84 0.24
CA ASP A 70 -7.79 6.11 0.10
C ASP A 70 -7.05 5.27 1.13
N VAL A 71 -6.20 4.36 0.68
CA VAL A 71 -5.58 3.33 1.51
C VAL A 71 -4.05 3.45 1.48
N PRO A 72 -3.35 3.05 2.58
CA PRO A 72 -1.91 3.22 2.68
C PRO A 72 -1.11 2.20 1.85
N GLU A 73 -1.75 1.16 1.36
CA GLU A 73 -1.11 0.11 0.59
C GLU A 73 -0.31 0.69 -0.57
N ARG A 74 0.90 0.19 -0.72
CA ARG A 74 1.79 0.59 -1.82
C ARG A 74 2.34 -0.63 -2.54
N PRO A 75 2.43 -0.58 -3.86
CA PRO A 75 3.13 -1.58 -4.60
C PRO A 75 4.66 -1.38 -4.47
N LEU A 76 5.38 -2.51 -4.43
CA LEU A 76 6.79 -2.59 -4.76
C LEU A 76 6.92 -3.31 -6.08
N GLU A 77 7.70 -2.75 -7.00
CA GLU A 77 8.08 -3.43 -8.23
C GLU A 77 9.32 -4.26 -8.01
N ILE A 78 9.26 -5.52 -8.37
CA ILE A 78 10.38 -6.46 -8.37
C ILE A 78 10.55 -6.98 -9.80
N SER A 79 11.71 -6.79 -10.39
CA SER A 79 11.97 -7.18 -11.76
C SER A 79 13.40 -7.70 -11.95
N GLY A 80 13.61 -8.47 -13.00
CA GLY A 80 14.94 -8.99 -13.36
C GLY A 80 14.94 -10.46 -13.74
N PRO A 81 16.09 -10.97 -14.25
CA PRO A 81 16.17 -12.36 -14.71
C PRO A 81 15.89 -13.39 -13.62
N ASP A 82 16.26 -13.10 -12.36
CA ASP A 82 16.16 -14.05 -11.25
C ASP A 82 14.93 -13.78 -10.36
N VAL A 83 13.95 -12.99 -10.86
CA VAL A 83 12.82 -12.53 -10.05
C VAL A 83 11.96 -13.67 -9.51
N VAL A 84 11.71 -14.71 -10.27
CA VAL A 84 10.88 -15.85 -9.84
C VAL A 84 11.57 -16.63 -8.73
N GLU A 85 12.86 -16.91 -8.87
CA GLU A 85 13.64 -17.61 -7.85
C GLU A 85 13.74 -16.77 -6.57
N PHE A 86 14.01 -15.48 -6.69
CA PHE A 86 14.04 -14.55 -5.59
C PHE A 86 12.70 -14.50 -4.84
N LEU A 87 11.58 -14.35 -5.55
CA LEU A 87 10.24 -14.30 -4.94
C LEU A 87 9.88 -15.62 -4.25
N ASN A 88 10.27 -16.77 -4.81
CA ASN A 88 10.09 -18.07 -4.17
C ASN A 88 10.96 -18.27 -2.92
N ARG A 89 12.04 -17.51 -2.77
CA ARG A 89 12.84 -17.45 -1.55
C ARG A 89 12.16 -16.62 -0.46
N ILE A 90 11.40 -15.60 -0.85
CA ILE A 90 10.76 -14.65 0.07
C ILE A 90 9.37 -15.11 0.49
N PHE A 91 8.57 -15.59 -0.46
CA PHE A 91 7.15 -15.85 -0.24
C PHE A 91 6.82 -17.34 -0.09
N THR A 92 5.73 -17.60 0.63
CA THR A 92 5.26 -18.96 0.91
C THR A 92 4.56 -19.63 -0.28
N ARG A 93 4.12 -18.86 -1.28
CA ARG A 93 3.49 -19.39 -2.50
C ARG A 93 4.46 -19.38 -3.67
N ASN A 94 4.33 -20.40 -4.52
CA ASN A 94 5.15 -20.51 -5.72
C ASN A 94 4.76 -19.45 -6.77
N SER A 95 5.67 -18.52 -7.01
CA SER A 95 5.49 -17.40 -7.93
C SER A 95 5.58 -17.81 -9.41
N ASP A 96 6.26 -18.94 -9.72
CA ASP A 96 6.36 -19.46 -11.07
C ASP A 96 5.01 -19.88 -11.67
N LYS A 97 4.10 -20.37 -10.81
CA LYS A 97 2.74 -20.76 -11.22
C LYS A 97 1.78 -19.58 -11.40
N LEU A 98 2.18 -18.37 -11.06
CA LEU A 98 1.36 -17.19 -11.24
C LEU A 98 1.36 -16.79 -12.72
N LYS A 99 0.19 -16.70 -13.33
CA LYS A 99 0.06 -16.30 -14.74
C LYS A 99 0.26 -14.79 -14.90
N VAL A 100 0.83 -14.37 -16.02
CA VAL A 100 0.88 -12.94 -16.39
C VAL A 100 -0.53 -12.36 -16.41
N GLY A 101 -0.69 -11.15 -15.88
CA GLY A 101 -1.97 -10.46 -15.71
C GLY A 101 -2.82 -10.95 -14.53
N SER A 102 -2.27 -11.84 -13.68
CA SER A 102 -2.96 -12.36 -12.50
C SER A 102 -2.26 -11.98 -11.21
N GLY A 103 -2.96 -12.12 -10.09
CA GLY A 103 -2.44 -11.92 -8.74
C GLY A 103 -2.86 -13.04 -7.80
N HIS A 104 -2.10 -13.22 -6.74
CA HIS A 104 -2.48 -14.07 -5.63
C HIS A 104 -2.01 -13.50 -4.29
N TYR A 105 -2.79 -13.78 -3.26
CA TYR A 105 -2.41 -13.47 -1.89
C TYR A 105 -1.27 -14.38 -1.44
N THR A 106 -0.25 -13.81 -0.80
CA THR A 106 0.93 -14.55 -0.32
C THR A 106 1.47 -13.96 0.97
N LEU A 107 2.29 -14.72 1.66
CA LEU A 107 2.88 -14.38 2.95
C LEU A 107 4.40 -14.39 2.82
N ALA A 108 5.06 -13.45 3.51
CA ALA A 108 6.48 -13.52 3.80
C ALA A 108 6.68 -13.88 5.28
N CYS A 109 7.57 -14.80 5.56
CA CYS A 109 7.84 -15.28 6.90
C CYS A 109 9.29 -15.00 7.31
N THR A 110 9.51 -14.84 8.62
CA THR A 110 10.85 -14.81 9.20
C THR A 110 11.49 -16.21 9.09
N HIS A 111 12.80 -16.30 9.34
CA HIS A 111 13.53 -17.58 9.36
C HIS A 111 13.01 -18.56 10.42
N GLN A 112 12.33 -18.07 11.46
CA GLN A 112 11.69 -18.89 12.50
C GLN A 112 10.26 -19.29 12.15
N GLY A 113 9.74 -18.90 10.96
CA GLY A 113 8.40 -19.21 10.51
C GLY A 113 7.31 -18.26 11.02
N GLY A 114 7.67 -17.19 11.72
CA GLY A 114 6.71 -16.15 12.12
C GLY A 114 6.27 -15.32 10.91
N LEU A 115 4.99 -14.96 10.84
CA LEU A 115 4.47 -14.06 9.82
C LEU A 115 5.15 -12.70 9.94
N PHE A 116 5.78 -12.26 8.85
CA PHE A 116 6.44 -10.97 8.77
C PHE A 116 5.61 -9.97 7.96
N MET A 117 5.08 -10.39 6.81
CA MET A 117 4.30 -9.56 5.90
C MET A 117 3.31 -10.40 5.11
N ASP A 118 2.20 -9.79 4.75
CA ASP A 118 1.22 -10.36 3.84
C ASP A 118 0.85 -9.34 2.76
N GLY A 119 0.29 -9.82 1.66
CA GLY A 119 -0.12 -8.96 0.58
C GLY A 119 -0.47 -9.72 -0.70
N ILE A 120 -0.67 -8.97 -1.77
CA ILE A 120 -1.01 -9.52 -3.08
C ILE A 120 0.19 -9.36 -4.01
N LEU A 121 0.66 -10.50 -4.54
CA LEU A 121 1.67 -10.54 -5.58
C LEU A 121 0.98 -10.61 -6.94
N PHE A 122 1.22 -9.61 -7.79
CA PHE A 122 0.76 -9.55 -9.18
C PHE A 122 1.92 -9.85 -10.12
N ARG A 123 1.69 -10.65 -11.15
CA ARG A 123 2.62 -10.83 -12.25
C ARG A 123 2.19 -9.95 -13.42
N LEU A 124 2.97 -8.91 -13.70
CA LEU A 124 2.67 -7.95 -14.76
C LEU A 124 3.27 -8.36 -16.10
N ASP A 125 4.41 -9.06 -16.05
CA ASP A 125 5.14 -9.55 -17.21
C ASP A 125 5.96 -10.79 -16.81
N ASP A 126 6.66 -11.41 -17.75
CA ASP A 126 7.49 -12.60 -17.49
C ASP A 126 8.53 -12.38 -16.40
N LYS A 127 9.09 -11.17 -16.33
CA LYS A 127 10.17 -10.80 -15.39
C LYS A 127 9.83 -9.56 -14.56
N LYS A 128 8.54 -9.26 -14.40
CA LYS A 128 8.07 -8.08 -13.66
C LYS A 128 6.89 -8.43 -12.78
N TYR A 129 7.03 -8.12 -11.49
CA TYR A 129 6.02 -8.36 -10.46
C TYR A 129 5.80 -7.11 -9.63
N TRP A 130 4.58 -6.94 -9.16
CA TRP A 130 4.27 -5.99 -8.09
C TRP A 130 3.79 -6.74 -6.87
N PHE A 131 4.33 -6.38 -5.72
CA PHE A 131 3.80 -6.82 -4.44
C PHE A 131 3.14 -5.64 -3.73
N VAL A 132 1.84 -5.75 -3.49
CA VAL A 132 1.04 -4.73 -2.80
C VAL A 132 0.82 -5.17 -1.37
N HIS A 133 1.33 -4.36 -0.43
CA HIS A 133 1.30 -4.67 1.00
C HIS A 133 0.78 -3.48 1.82
N PRO A 134 0.13 -3.76 2.99
CA PRO A 134 -0.53 -2.72 3.77
C PRO A 134 0.43 -1.86 4.60
N ASP A 135 1.48 -2.43 5.15
CA ASP A 135 2.40 -1.76 6.08
C ASP A 135 3.74 -2.50 6.19
N GLY A 136 4.67 -1.95 6.96
CA GLY A 136 5.95 -2.56 7.26
C GLY A 136 7.07 -2.21 6.28
N ASP A 137 8.27 -2.71 6.58
CA ASP A 137 9.51 -2.42 5.86
C ASP A 137 9.97 -3.65 5.04
N LEU A 138 9.16 -4.02 4.05
CA LEU A 138 9.49 -5.12 3.16
C LEU A 138 10.66 -4.77 2.21
N ASP A 139 10.86 -3.49 1.93
CA ASP A 139 11.96 -2.99 1.11
C ASP A 139 13.30 -3.44 1.69
N THR A 140 13.50 -3.18 2.98
CA THR A 140 14.71 -3.60 3.70
C THR A 140 14.86 -5.13 3.74
N TRP A 141 13.76 -5.86 3.94
CA TRP A 141 13.76 -7.32 3.89
C TRP A 141 14.19 -7.84 2.51
N PHE A 142 13.67 -7.27 1.45
CA PHE A 142 14.07 -7.62 0.09
C PHE A 142 15.55 -7.31 -0.16
N LEU A 143 16.02 -6.12 0.24
CA LEU A 143 17.42 -5.72 0.08
C LEU A 143 18.36 -6.66 0.83
N ALA A 144 17.98 -7.11 2.02
CA ALA A 144 18.77 -8.05 2.82
C ALA A 144 18.92 -9.43 2.16
N HIS A 145 17.97 -9.84 1.31
CA HIS A 145 17.94 -11.17 0.71
C HIS A 145 18.35 -11.20 -0.77
N LYS A 146 18.56 -10.04 -1.41
CA LYS A 146 18.77 -9.99 -2.87
C LYS A 146 20.20 -10.25 -3.34
N HIS A 147 21.18 -10.28 -2.46
CA HIS A 147 22.62 -10.21 -2.84
C HIS A 147 23.08 -11.30 -3.84
N ASN A 148 22.42 -12.44 -3.89
CA ASN A 148 22.70 -13.53 -4.84
C ASN A 148 21.78 -13.55 -6.06
N TYR A 149 20.90 -12.56 -6.22
CA TYR A 149 19.91 -12.52 -7.28
C TYR A 149 20.03 -11.24 -8.11
N ASN A 150 19.98 -11.39 -9.42
CA ASN A 150 19.94 -10.25 -10.34
C ASN A 150 18.50 -9.73 -10.45
N VAL A 151 18.11 -8.97 -9.44
CA VAL A 151 16.79 -8.33 -9.35
C VAL A 151 16.92 -6.86 -9.02
N SER A 152 16.00 -6.06 -9.57
CA SER A 152 15.75 -4.68 -9.22
C SER A 152 14.51 -4.59 -8.35
N ILE A 153 14.57 -3.75 -7.30
CA ILE A 153 13.45 -3.48 -6.39
C ILE A 153 13.27 -1.98 -6.37
N SER A 154 12.05 -1.50 -6.66
CA SER A 154 11.76 -0.07 -6.76
C SER A 154 10.32 0.25 -6.38
N ASP A 155 10.07 1.51 -5.99
CA ASP A 155 8.71 2.06 -5.87
C ASP A 155 8.24 2.50 -7.26
N PRO A 156 7.19 1.90 -7.84
CA PRO A 156 6.67 2.27 -9.16
C PRO A 156 5.90 3.60 -9.15
N GLN A 157 5.91 4.31 -8.01
CA GLN A 157 5.19 5.58 -7.80
C GLN A 157 3.66 5.47 -8.01
N SER A 158 3.13 4.25 -7.90
CA SER A 158 1.70 3.98 -7.96
C SER A 158 1.04 4.12 -6.57
N ARG A 159 -0.26 4.37 -6.56
CA ARG A 159 -1.05 4.52 -5.34
C ARG A 159 -2.34 3.74 -5.48
N VAL A 160 -2.83 3.22 -4.37
CA VAL A 160 -3.99 2.33 -4.34
C VAL A 160 -5.19 3.08 -3.83
N LEU A 161 -6.29 2.96 -4.56
CA LEU A 161 -7.63 3.27 -4.10
C LEU A 161 -8.43 1.98 -4.04
N GLN A 162 -9.23 1.81 -2.99
CA GLN A 162 -10.14 0.67 -2.88
C GLN A 162 -11.58 1.11 -3.14
N LEU A 163 -12.19 0.59 -4.18
CA LEU A 163 -13.62 0.73 -4.45
C LEU A 163 -14.32 -0.55 -3.98
N GLN A 164 -15.14 -0.45 -2.95
CA GLN A 164 -15.77 -1.58 -2.28
C GLN A 164 -17.29 -1.44 -2.27
N GLY A 165 -18.00 -2.58 -2.29
CA GLY A 165 -19.45 -2.64 -2.15
C GLY A 165 -20.13 -3.35 -3.31
N PRO A 166 -21.43 -3.73 -3.17
CA PRO A 166 -22.16 -4.52 -4.18
C PRO A 166 -22.36 -3.80 -5.51
N LYS A 167 -22.25 -2.47 -5.53
CA LYS A 167 -22.39 -1.67 -6.76
C LYS A 167 -21.04 -1.17 -7.29
N SER A 168 -19.90 -1.66 -6.79
CA SER A 168 -18.58 -1.17 -7.19
C SER A 168 -18.28 -1.37 -8.69
N LEU A 169 -18.86 -2.40 -9.32
CA LEU A 169 -18.70 -2.63 -10.77
C LEU A 169 -19.54 -1.68 -11.66
N ALA A 170 -20.44 -0.91 -11.06
CA ALA A 170 -21.30 0.04 -11.79
C ALA A 170 -20.77 1.48 -11.73
N VAL A 171 -19.64 1.69 -11.04
CA VAL A 171 -18.93 2.96 -10.92
C VAL A 171 -17.78 3.02 -11.89
#